data_cc002d9ade2416e8f1fcc326538ad08c
#
_entry.id   cc002d9ade2416e8f1fcc326538ad08c
#
_cell.length_a   1.000
_cell.length_b   1.000
_cell.length_c   1.000
_cell.angle_alpha   90.00
_cell.angle_beta   90.00
_cell.angle_gamma   90.00
#
_symmetry.space_group_name_H-M   'P 1'
#
loop_
_entity.id
_entity.type
_entity.pdbx_description
1 polymer ?
#
loop_
_entity_poly.entity_id
_entity_poly.type
_entity_poly.pdbx_seq_one_letter_code
_entity_poly.pdbx_strand_id
1 'polypeptide(L)'
;MLSVKGFYDLHIHSAPAPFVRIGDSADIARWCAEAGMAGIVIKSHFESTVSKAYHARLAVRDAFPDFQVFSGIALNRGVGGVNPGAVELALQQGAKVVWMPTLDAANHAAAFGAGGTYGFKAMTLTSHRKGKAPLYRVLDDSGKLTPEAKEVVQLVVDFDAILATGHISKQEIIATVEFALSVGAKRLVITHPELAAPKLDLPTMIELARAGAYMEFCAVNLLPMFYSISLQGLLEAIEAVTPARTILSSDGGQPFNPRPHEAIRIVIQSLYEKGLPTEAIQAICIENQKKLLNLSSAPPG
;
A
#
# COMPACT_ATOMS: atom_id res chain seq x y z
N MET A 1 4.37 -26.77 -3.24
CA MET A 1 4.56 -25.35 -2.92
C MET A 1 3.55 -24.52 -3.70
N LEU A 2 2.91 -23.54 -3.04
CA LEU A 2 1.99 -22.64 -3.70
C LEU A 2 2.75 -21.70 -4.65
N SER A 3 2.11 -21.36 -5.78
CA SER A 3 2.61 -20.43 -6.78
C SER A 3 1.98 -19.05 -6.57
N VAL A 4 2.69 -18.00 -6.97
CA VAL A 4 2.17 -16.64 -7.04
C VAL A 4 1.57 -16.29 -8.41
N LYS A 5 1.33 -17.30 -9.24
CA LYS A 5 0.78 -17.13 -10.60
C LYS A 5 -0.58 -16.42 -10.54
N GLY A 6 -0.71 -15.35 -11.31
CA GLY A 6 -1.92 -14.53 -11.38
C GLY A 6 -2.11 -13.54 -10.23
N PHE A 7 -1.19 -13.48 -9.26
CA PHE A 7 -1.30 -12.57 -8.12
C PHE A 7 -1.01 -11.12 -8.50
N TYR A 8 -1.59 -10.20 -7.74
CA TYR A 8 -1.27 -8.78 -7.77
C TYR A 8 -0.64 -8.37 -6.45
N ASP A 9 0.38 -7.52 -6.50
CA ASP A 9 0.97 -6.88 -5.33
C ASP A 9 0.74 -5.36 -5.41
N LEU A 10 -0.07 -4.82 -4.51
CA LEU A 10 -0.46 -3.41 -4.56
C LEU A 10 0.52 -2.47 -3.83
N HIS A 11 1.66 -3.00 -3.34
CA HIS A 11 2.55 -2.24 -2.49
C HIS A 11 4.00 -2.71 -2.62
N ILE A 12 4.75 -2.14 -3.57
CA ILE A 12 6.16 -2.47 -3.81
C ILE A 12 7.00 -1.21 -3.90
N HIS A 13 8.17 -1.23 -3.28
CA HIS A 13 9.18 -0.16 -3.35
C HIS A 13 10.34 -0.53 -4.27
N SER A 14 10.85 0.45 -5.05
CA SER A 14 11.94 0.27 -5.99
C SER A 14 12.95 1.42 -5.96
N ALA A 15 14.16 1.19 -6.49
CA ALA A 15 15.10 2.27 -6.82
C ALA A 15 14.62 3.06 -8.07
N PRO A 16 15.12 4.30 -8.28
CA PRO A 16 15.91 5.07 -7.36
C PRO A 16 15.08 5.56 -6.16
N ALA A 17 15.65 5.58 -4.99
CA ALA A 17 15.04 6.10 -3.77
C ALA A 17 16.12 6.54 -2.79
N PRO A 18 15.83 7.48 -1.85
CA PRO A 18 16.77 7.82 -0.78
C PRO A 18 17.14 6.64 0.12
N PHE A 19 16.24 5.67 0.27
CA PHE A 19 16.55 4.39 0.91
C PHE A 19 17.11 3.41 -0.12
N VAL A 20 18.12 2.62 0.27
CA VAL A 20 18.64 1.55 -0.59
C VAL A 20 17.54 0.55 -0.88
N ARG A 21 17.41 0.15 -2.16
CA ARG A 21 16.43 -0.82 -2.63
C ARG A 21 17.10 -2.02 -3.27
N ILE A 22 16.41 -3.17 -3.25
CA ILE A 22 16.93 -4.45 -3.78
C ILE A 22 17.12 -4.42 -5.30
N GLY A 23 16.36 -3.57 -6.02
CA GLY A 23 16.42 -3.41 -7.47
C GLY A 23 15.67 -2.16 -7.91
N ASP A 24 15.82 -1.80 -9.17
CA ASP A 24 15.04 -0.75 -9.79
C ASP A 24 13.64 -1.24 -10.19
N SER A 25 12.81 -0.34 -10.73
CA SER A 25 11.43 -0.67 -11.09
C SER A 25 11.34 -1.72 -12.20
N ALA A 26 12.29 -1.73 -13.14
CA ALA A 26 12.33 -2.71 -14.23
C ALA A 26 12.79 -4.09 -13.73
N ASP A 27 13.77 -4.15 -12.83
CA ASP A 27 14.20 -5.39 -12.18
C ASP A 27 13.04 -6.04 -11.43
N ILE A 28 12.35 -5.26 -10.60
CA ILE A 28 11.21 -5.74 -9.81
C ILE A 28 10.07 -6.21 -10.71
N ALA A 29 9.74 -5.45 -11.77
CA ALA A 29 8.71 -5.85 -12.73
C ALA A 29 9.07 -7.18 -13.41
N ARG A 30 10.34 -7.34 -13.80
CA ARG A 30 10.83 -8.57 -14.44
C ARG A 30 10.73 -9.76 -13.50
N TRP A 31 11.23 -9.65 -12.26
CA TRP A 31 11.17 -10.75 -11.28
C TRP A 31 9.74 -11.18 -10.95
N CYS A 32 8.83 -10.22 -10.81
CA CYS A 32 7.42 -10.53 -10.55
C CYS A 32 6.74 -11.18 -11.77
N ALA A 33 7.04 -10.70 -12.98
CA ALA A 33 6.52 -11.28 -14.23
C ALA A 33 7.06 -12.70 -14.47
N GLU A 34 8.37 -12.94 -14.28
CA GLU A 34 9.01 -14.25 -14.36
C GLU A 34 8.42 -15.25 -13.36
N ALA A 35 8.03 -14.78 -12.16
CA ALA A 35 7.34 -15.59 -11.17
C ALA A 35 5.85 -15.89 -11.53
N GLY A 36 5.36 -15.31 -12.64
CA GLY A 36 4.00 -15.52 -13.14
C GLY A 36 2.94 -14.63 -12.47
N MET A 37 3.33 -13.60 -11.74
CA MET A 37 2.36 -12.61 -11.23
C MET A 37 1.64 -11.90 -12.37
N ALA A 38 0.43 -11.41 -12.14
CA ALA A 38 -0.35 -10.67 -13.13
C ALA A 38 -0.07 -9.17 -13.12
N GLY A 39 0.36 -8.62 -11.99
CA GLY A 39 0.69 -7.19 -11.93
C GLY A 39 1.18 -6.71 -10.57
N ILE A 40 1.70 -5.48 -10.59
CA ILE A 40 2.25 -4.81 -9.40
C ILE A 40 1.88 -3.34 -9.39
N VAL A 41 1.82 -2.75 -8.20
CA VAL A 41 1.78 -1.29 -8.00
C VAL A 41 3.10 -0.82 -7.39
N ILE A 42 3.79 0.08 -8.08
CA ILE A 42 5.01 0.69 -7.56
C ILE A 42 4.64 1.86 -6.66
N LYS A 43 5.14 1.84 -5.44
CA LYS A 43 4.99 2.89 -4.43
C LYS A 43 6.32 3.59 -4.16
N SER A 44 6.27 4.89 -3.92
CA SER A 44 7.39 5.66 -3.38
C SER A 44 6.89 6.60 -2.27
N HIS A 45 7.68 6.75 -1.21
CA HIS A 45 7.41 7.78 -0.19
C HIS A 45 7.78 9.20 -0.64
N PHE A 46 8.42 9.35 -1.80
CA PHE A 46 9.17 10.56 -2.14
C PHE A 46 8.66 11.28 -3.38
N GLU A 47 7.86 10.62 -4.19
CA GLU A 47 7.44 11.09 -5.52
C GLU A 47 6.16 10.39 -5.99
N SER A 48 5.54 10.90 -7.05
CA SER A 48 4.61 10.12 -7.88
C SER A 48 5.39 9.07 -8.67
N THR A 49 4.89 7.84 -8.72
CA THR A 49 5.56 6.71 -9.38
C THR A 49 5.10 6.48 -10.82
N VAL A 50 4.38 7.44 -11.42
CA VAL A 50 3.84 7.30 -12.78
C VAL A 50 4.96 7.01 -13.80
N SER A 51 6.03 7.81 -13.81
CA SER A 51 7.16 7.58 -14.72
C SER A 51 7.86 6.25 -14.45
N LYS A 52 8.04 5.87 -13.19
CA LYS A 52 8.64 4.57 -12.82
C LYS A 52 7.83 3.40 -13.35
N ALA A 53 6.53 3.41 -13.14
CA ALA A 53 5.62 2.35 -13.61
C ALA A 53 5.57 2.28 -15.13
N TYR A 54 5.51 3.42 -15.81
CA TYR A 54 5.53 3.50 -17.27
C TYR A 54 6.80 2.84 -17.85
N HIS A 55 7.99 3.24 -17.38
CA HIS A 55 9.24 2.69 -17.88
C HIS A 55 9.46 1.23 -17.47
N ALA A 56 9.05 0.83 -16.27
CA ALA A 56 9.09 -0.56 -15.85
C ALA A 56 8.20 -1.44 -16.75
N ARG A 57 7.00 -0.97 -17.11
CA ARG A 57 6.11 -1.67 -18.04
C ARG A 57 6.73 -1.79 -19.43
N LEU A 58 7.36 -0.72 -19.94
CA LEU A 58 8.06 -0.76 -21.23
C LEU A 58 9.20 -1.79 -21.23
N ALA A 59 9.94 -1.91 -20.12
CA ALA A 59 11.08 -2.81 -20.02
C ALA A 59 10.70 -4.30 -20.06
N VAL A 60 9.45 -4.65 -19.74
CA VAL A 60 9.01 -6.05 -19.65
C VAL A 60 7.92 -6.43 -20.68
N ARG A 61 7.32 -5.47 -21.39
CA ARG A 61 6.12 -5.71 -22.20
C ARG A 61 6.29 -6.71 -23.35
N ASP A 62 7.49 -6.77 -23.92
CA ASP A 62 7.74 -7.64 -25.08
C ASP A 62 7.88 -9.11 -24.66
N ALA A 63 8.46 -9.36 -23.46
CA ALA A 63 8.57 -10.70 -22.89
C ALA A 63 7.31 -11.12 -22.10
N PHE A 64 6.60 -10.16 -21.51
CA PHE A 64 5.43 -10.40 -20.66
C PHE A 64 4.29 -9.43 -21.03
N PRO A 65 3.62 -9.65 -22.18
CA PRO A 65 2.63 -8.71 -22.72
C PRO A 65 1.43 -8.48 -21.80
N ASP A 66 1.04 -9.47 -21.00
CA ASP A 66 -0.12 -9.41 -20.11
C ASP A 66 0.22 -8.89 -18.70
N PHE A 67 1.51 -8.79 -18.34
CA PHE A 67 1.92 -8.30 -17.02
C PHE A 67 1.65 -6.81 -16.88
N GLN A 68 1.03 -6.40 -15.78
CA GLN A 68 0.60 -5.02 -15.54
C GLN A 68 1.47 -4.32 -14.51
N VAL A 69 1.83 -3.06 -14.75
CA VAL A 69 2.56 -2.21 -13.81
C VAL A 69 1.77 -0.93 -13.59
N PHE A 70 1.33 -0.73 -12.36
CA PHE A 70 0.55 0.42 -11.95
C PHE A 70 1.39 1.35 -11.08
N SER A 71 0.91 2.57 -10.91
CA SER A 71 1.55 3.63 -10.16
C SER A 71 0.64 4.22 -9.09
N GLY A 72 1.22 5.07 -8.25
CA GLY A 72 0.49 5.85 -7.27
C GLY A 72 1.28 7.04 -6.75
N ILE A 73 0.73 7.72 -5.77
CA ILE A 73 1.34 8.87 -5.10
C ILE A 73 1.14 8.75 -3.59
N ALA A 74 2.19 9.01 -2.80
CA ALA A 74 2.10 9.07 -1.34
C ALA A 74 2.34 10.51 -0.85
N LEU A 75 1.44 11.01 -0.01
CA LEU A 75 1.32 12.42 0.35
C LEU A 75 2.32 12.84 1.43
N ASN A 76 3.60 12.71 1.11
CA ASN A 76 4.72 13.15 1.94
C ASN A 76 5.34 14.44 1.41
N ARG A 77 6.37 14.95 2.09
CA ARG A 77 7.06 16.22 1.75
C ARG A 77 7.55 16.32 0.31
N GLY A 78 7.90 15.19 -0.30
CA GLY A 78 8.42 15.16 -1.68
C GLY A 78 7.41 15.64 -2.73
N VAL A 79 6.12 15.50 -2.44
CA VAL A 79 5.00 15.96 -3.29
C VAL A 79 4.23 17.14 -2.67
N GLY A 80 4.77 17.74 -1.61
CA GLY A 80 4.15 18.88 -0.94
C GLY A 80 3.15 18.52 0.18
N GLY A 81 3.18 17.26 0.67
CA GLY A 81 2.27 16.80 1.73
C GLY A 81 0.89 16.44 1.20
N VAL A 82 -0.16 16.81 1.94
CA VAL A 82 -1.57 16.65 1.52
C VAL A 82 -1.87 17.70 0.45
N ASN A 83 -1.51 17.39 -0.79
CA ASN A 83 -1.49 18.34 -1.91
C ASN A 83 -2.45 17.88 -3.02
N PRO A 84 -3.66 18.46 -3.12
CA PRO A 84 -4.65 18.10 -4.14
C PRO A 84 -4.13 18.25 -5.57
N GLY A 85 -3.37 19.33 -5.87
CA GLY A 85 -2.82 19.55 -7.21
C GLY A 85 -1.84 18.46 -7.66
N ALA A 86 -1.00 17.95 -6.74
CA ALA A 86 -0.11 16.83 -7.03
C ALA A 86 -0.89 15.52 -7.24
N VAL A 87 -1.97 15.31 -6.48
CA VAL A 87 -2.88 14.16 -6.62
C VAL A 87 -3.58 14.19 -7.97
N GLU A 88 -4.19 15.32 -8.33
CA GLU A 88 -4.90 15.49 -9.60
C GLU A 88 -3.99 15.16 -10.79
N LEU A 89 -2.79 15.75 -10.84
CA LEU A 89 -1.82 15.48 -11.91
C LEU A 89 -1.38 14.02 -11.96
N ALA A 90 -1.18 13.37 -10.82
CA ALA A 90 -0.84 11.96 -10.78
C ALA A 90 -1.98 11.08 -11.31
N LEU A 91 -3.23 11.37 -10.91
CA LEU A 91 -4.42 10.65 -11.36
C LEU A 91 -4.69 10.86 -12.86
N GLN A 92 -4.56 12.08 -13.37
CA GLN A 92 -4.66 12.38 -14.81
C GLN A 92 -3.62 11.61 -15.63
N GLN A 93 -2.44 11.35 -15.07
CA GLN A 93 -1.38 10.54 -15.69
C GLN A 93 -1.59 9.02 -15.50
N GLY A 94 -2.68 8.59 -14.88
CA GLY A 94 -3.05 7.18 -14.72
C GLY A 94 -2.60 6.52 -13.42
N ALA A 95 -2.22 7.28 -12.39
CA ALA A 95 -1.99 6.70 -11.06
C ALA A 95 -3.26 6.00 -10.56
N LYS A 96 -3.09 4.83 -9.92
CA LYS A 96 -4.20 4.01 -9.41
C LYS A 96 -4.39 4.10 -7.91
N VAL A 97 -3.36 4.52 -7.16
CA VAL A 97 -3.40 4.56 -5.71
C VAL A 97 -2.92 5.90 -5.18
N VAL A 98 -3.70 6.48 -4.28
CA VAL A 98 -3.31 7.65 -3.48
C VAL A 98 -3.19 7.20 -2.03
N TRP A 99 -1.97 7.24 -1.49
CA TRP A 99 -1.72 7.00 -0.07
C TRP A 99 -1.76 8.33 0.69
N MET A 100 -2.56 8.42 1.73
CA MET A 100 -2.45 9.47 2.73
C MET A 100 -1.01 9.52 3.30
N PRO A 101 -0.61 10.53 4.07
CA PRO A 101 0.76 10.66 4.56
C PRO A 101 1.28 9.37 5.16
N THR A 102 2.51 9.00 4.79
CA THR A 102 3.20 7.81 5.26
C THR A 102 4.39 8.20 6.14
N LEU A 103 5.59 8.20 5.59
CA LEU A 103 6.85 8.47 6.28
C LEU A 103 6.89 9.85 6.98
N ASP A 104 6.15 10.82 6.48
CA ASP A 104 6.04 12.18 7.04
C ASP A 104 4.71 12.43 7.77
N ALA A 105 3.89 11.39 8.01
CA ALA A 105 2.72 11.54 8.88
C ALA A 105 3.14 11.87 10.32
N ALA A 106 2.40 12.74 10.98
CA ALA A 106 2.65 13.07 12.38
C ALA A 106 2.56 11.82 13.28
N ASN A 107 1.61 10.93 12.97
CA ASN A 107 1.47 9.67 13.68
C ASN A 107 2.67 8.72 13.46
N HIS A 108 3.24 8.68 12.23
CA HIS A 108 4.46 7.93 11.97
C HIS A 108 5.63 8.46 12.81
N ALA A 109 5.80 9.78 12.86
CA ALA A 109 6.84 10.40 13.68
C ALA A 109 6.68 10.10 15.18
N ALA A 110 5.45 10.03 15.68
CA ALA A 110 5.15 9.64 17.06
C ALA A 110 5.54 8.17 17.33
N ALA A 111 5.28 7.26 16.37
CA ALA A 111 5.58 5.84 16.51
C ALA A 111 7.09 5.51 16.40
N PHE A 112 7.82 6.20 15.51
CA PHE A 112 9.22 5.89 15.17
C PHE A 112 10.22 6.95 15.63
N GLY A 113 9.78 7.95 16.39
CA GLY A 113 10.61 8.99 16.99
C GLY A 113 10.84 10.24 16.13
N ALA A 114 10.68 10.15 14.80
CA ALA A 114 10.76 11.29 13.90
C ALA A 114 10.11 10.97 12.55
N GLY A 115 9.77 12.01 11.78
CA GLY A 115 9.43 11.85 10.35
C GLY A 115 10.66 11.51 9.53
N GLY A 116 10.49 10.72 8.47
CA GLY A 116 11.59 10.34 7.59
C GLY A 116 12.45 9.17 8.09
N THR A 117 12.01 8.44 9.11
CA THR A 117 12.76 7.29 9.66
C THR A 117 11.84 6.19 10.16
N TYR A 118 12.34 4.96 10.15
CA TYR A 118 11.77 3.80 10.84
C TYR A 118 12.57 3.44 12.11
N GLY A 119 13.36 4.39 12.66
CA GLY A 119 14.12 4.19 13.88
C GLY A 119 15.49 3.50 13.71
N PHE A 120 15.89 3.14 12.48
CA PHE A 120 17.20 2.54 12.20
C PHE A 120 17.88 3.18 10.98
N LYS A 121 19.24 3.18 10.99
CA LYS A 121 20.07 3.94 10.06
C LYS A 121 19.76 3.66 8.57
N ALA A 122 19.55 2.40 8.21
CA ALA A 122 19.32 1.99 6.82
C ALA A 122 17.99 2.55 6.23
N MET A 123 17.05 2.94 7.11
CA MET A 123 15.75 3.50 6.74
C MET A 123 15.53 4.85 7.42
N THR A 124 16.55 5.71 7.38
CA THR A 124 16.51 7.08 7.90
C THR A 124 16.98 8.05 6.82
N LEU A 125 16.15 9.05 6.53
CA LEU A 125 16.48 10.11 5.59
C LEU A 125 17.55 11.03 6.19
N THR A 126 18.60 11.28 5.42
CA THR A 126 19.56 12.33 5.73
C THR A 126 19.06 13.64 5.11
N SER A 127 18.87 14.66 5.92
CA SER A 127 18.46 15.99 5.45
C SER A 127 19.60 16.99 5.61
N HIS A 128 19.89 17.72 4.54
CA HIS A 128 20.81 18.88 4.52
C HIS A 128 20.08 20.21 4.75
N ARG A 129 18.74 20.19 4.87
CA ARG A 129 17.94 21.38 5.15
C ARG A 129 18.05 21.75 6.64
N LYS A 130 18.17 23.06 6.91
CA LYS A 130 18.05 23.58 8.28
C LYS A 130 16.59 23.50 8.73
N GLY A 131 16.40 23.13 10.00
CA GLY A 131 15.08 23.02 10.62
C GLY A 131 14.47 21.61 10.58
N LYS A 132 13.38 21.45 11.32
CA LYS A 132 12.63 20.18 11.38
C LYS A 132 11.88 19.94 10.08
N ALA A 133 11.83 18.69 9.64
CA ALA A 133 11.01 18.31 8.52
C ALA A 133 9.52 18.51 8.83
N PRO A 134 8.69 18.96 7.87
CA PRO A 134 7.26 19.08 8.08
C PRO A 134 6.65 17.71 8.37
N LEU A 135 5.70 17.67 9.29
CA LEU A 135 4.86 16.52 9.59
C LEU A 135 3.42 16.84 9.20
N TYR A 136 2.77 15.86 8.60
CA TYR A 136 1.43 16.06 8.05
C TYR A 136 0.37 15.35 8.89
N ARG A 137 -0.76 16.00 9.04
CA ARG A 137 -2.02 15.48 9.58
C ARG A 137 -3.10 15.66 8.55
N VAL A 138 -4.14 14.85 8.61
CA VAL A 138 -5.35 15.03 7.78
C VAL A 138 -6.52 15.58 8.56
N LEU A 139 -6.40 15.67 9.90
CA LEU A 139 -7.35 16.36 10.78
C LEU A 139 -6.79 17.70 11.23
N ASP A 140 -7.68 18.68 11.34
CA ASP A 140 -7.43 19.95 12.01
C ASP A 140 -7.54 19.84 13.55
N ASP A 141 -7.29 20.93 14.26
CA ASP A 141 -7.34 20.97 15.73
C ASP A 141 -8.76 20.74 16.30
N SER A 142 -9.80 20.83 15.48
CA SER A 142 -11.17 20.50 15.86
C SER A 142 -11.53 19.01 15.64
N GLY A 143 -10.60 18.22 15.11
CA GLY A 143 -10.80 16.81 14.81
C GLY A 143 -11.55 16.55 13.50
N LYS A 144 -11.68 17.54 12.62
CA LYS A 144 -12.31 17.41 11.30
C LYS A 144 -11.26 17.30 10.21
N LEU A 145 -11.59 16.63 9.10
CA LEU A 145 -10.72 16.60 7.93
C LEU A 145 -10.45 18.02 7.42
N THR A 146 -9.16 18.29 7.16
CA THR A 146 -8.73 19.55 6.54
C THR A 146 -9.36 19.72 5.15
N PRO A 147 -9.51 20.96 4.64
CA PRO A 147 -10.02 21.19 3.29
C PRO A 147 -9.24 20.42 2.23
N GLU A 148 -7.90 20.41 2.33
CA GLU A 148 -7.02 19.71 1.40
C GLU A 148 -7.22 18.19 1.45
N ALA A 149 -7.41 17.61 2.64
CA ALA A 149 -7.69 16.17 2.78
C ALA A 149 -9.04 15.79 2.15
N LYS A 150 -10.07 16.62 2.32
CA LYS A 150 -11.37 16.42 1.67
C LYS A 150 -11.28 16.51 0.16
N GLU A 151 -10.54 17.49 -0.36
CA GLU A 151 -10.34 17.66 -1.79
C GLU A 151 -9.57 16.46 -2.39
N VAL A 152 -8.52 15.97 -1.72
CA VAL A 152 -7.83 14.72 -2.12
C VAL A 152 -8.79 13.54 -2.17
N VAL A 153 -9.63 13.36 -1.15
CA VAL A 153 -10.62 12.26 -1.15
C VAL A 153 -11.60 12.40 -2.31
N GLN A 154 -12.09 13.63 -2.58
CA GLN A 154 -13.00 13.87 -3.70
C GLN A 154 -12.34 13.53 -5.04
N LEU A 155 -11.11 13.97 -5.28
CA LEU A 155 -10.35 13.61 -6.49
C LEU A 155 -10.20 12.10 -6.65
N VAL A 156 -9.90 11.37 -5.57
CA VAL A 156 -9.82 9.90 -5.62
C VAL A 156 -11.15 9.28 -6.04
N VAL A 157 -12.27 9.81 -5.56
CA VAL A 157 -13.62 9.34 -5.95
C VAL A 157 -13.91 9.66 -7.41
N ASP A 158 -13.63 10.87 -7.85
CA ASP A 158 -13.91 11.34 -9.22
C ASP A 158 -13.12 10.54 -10.27
N PHE A 159 -11.89 10.15 -9.94
CA PHE A 159 -11.04 9.31 -10.82
C PHE A 159 -11.22 7.81 -10.61
N ASP A 160 -12.14 7.38 -9.74
CA ASP A 160 -12.36 5.97 -9.39
C ASP A 160 -11.07 5.23 -9.01
N ALA A 161 -10.20 5.92 -8.24
CA ALA A 161 -8.91 5.43 -7.79
C ALA A 161 -9.00 4.78 -6.40
N ILE A 162 -7.89 4.20 -5.93
CA ILE A 162 -7.78 3.60 -4.60
C ILE A 162 -7.31 4.68 -3.62
N LEU A 163 -8.07 4.89 -2.53
CA LEU A 163 -7.63 5.66 -1.38
C LEU A 163 -7.04 4.70 -0.35
N ALA A 164 -5.75 4.88 -0.05
CA ALA A 164 -5.04 4.11 0.96
C ALA A 164 -4.65 5.00 2.14
N THR A 165 -4.83 4.52 3.37
CA THR A 165 -4.71 5.35 4.59
C THR A 165 -3.26 5.67 4.99
N GLY A 166 -2.27 4.98 4.45
CA GLY A 166 -0.87 5.23 4.80
C GLY A 166 -0.59 5.02 6.29
N HIS A 167 0.10 5.98 6.94
CA HIS A 167 0.54 5.89 8.34
C HIS A 167 -0.18 6.90 9.25
N ILE A 168 -1.34 7.41 8.85
CA ILE A 168 -2.12 8.33 9.69
C ILE A 168 -2.68 7.60 10.93
N SER A 169 -3.10 8.36 11.93
CA SER A 169 -3.59 7.80 13.20
C SER A 169 -4.95 7.10 13.05
N LYS A 170 -5.33 6.29 14.06
CA LYS A 170 -6.65 5.62 14.12
C LYS A 170 -7.80 6.62 13.92
N GLN A 171 -7.77 7.77 14.60
CA GLN A 171 -8.82 8.79 14.47
C GLN A 171 -8.86 9.38 13.06
N GLU A 172 -7.68 9.65 12.48
CA GLU A 172 -7.59 10.14 11.10
C GLU A 172 -8.10 9.11 10.09
N ILE A 173 -7.81 7.81 10.30
CA ILE A 173 -8.31 6.70 9.47
C ILE A 173 -9.84 6.67 9.50
N ILE A 174 -10.43 6.65 10.69
CA ILE A 174 -11.89 6.59 10.86
C ILE A 174 -12.55 7.78 10.15
N ALA A 175 -12.11 9.02 10.44
CA ALA A 175 -12.67 10.22 9.83
C ALA A 175 -12.49 10.24 8.31
N THR A 176 -11.34 9.75 7.80
CA THR A 176 -11.08 9.65 6.35
C THR A 176 -12.02 8.65 5.68
N VAL A 177 -12.20 7.48 6.27
CA VAL A 177 -13.08 6.42 5.74
C VAL A 177 -14.55 6.88 5.77
N GLU A 178 -15.01 7.46 6.87
CA GLU A 178 -16.37 7.98 6.99
C GLU A 178 -16.67 9.05 5.92
N PHE A 179 -15.78 10.02 5.77
CA PHE A 179 -15.93 11.03 4.74
C PHE A 179 -15.88 10.44 3.33
N ALA A 180 -14.92 9.57 3.05
CA ALA A 180 -14.78 8.92 1.76
C ALA A 180 -16.04 8.13 1.37
N LEU A 181 -16.63 7.38 2.29
CA LEU A 181 -17.89 6.67 2.08
C LEU A 181 -19.06 7.64 1.84
N SER A 182 -19.12 8.76 2.57
CA SER A 182 -20.18 9.76 2.41
C SER A 182 -20.20 10.44 1.03
N VAL A 183 -19.04 10.48 0.35
CA VAL A 183 -18.88 11.03 -1.01
C VAL A 183 -18.80 9.93 -2.10
N GLY A 184 -19.06 8.68 -1.72
CA GLY A 184 -19.23 7.57 -2.68
C GLY A 184 -17.95 6.80 -3.04
N ALA A 185 -16.89 6.86 -2.22
CA ALA A 185 -15.69 6.06 -2.44
C ALA A 185 -15.99 4.55 -2.41
N LYS A 186 -15.45 3.83 -3.39
CA LYS A 186 -15.64 2.37 -3.54
C LYS A 186 -14.38 1.57 -3.26
N ARG A 187 -13.21 2.21 -3.27
CA ARG A 187 -11.89 1.56 -3.21
C ARG A 187 -11.06 2.13 -2.08
N LEU A 188 -11.35 1.62 -0.86
CA LEU A 188 -10.70 2.04 0.38
C LEU A 188 -9.77 0.94 0.87
N VAL A 189 -8.53 1.28 1.15
CA VAL A 189 -7.50 0.38 1.67
C VAL A 189 -6.94 0.93 2.97
N ILE A 190 -7.02 0.15 4.03
CA ILE A 190 -6.35 0.42 5.30
C ILE A 190 -4.96 -0.20 5.20
N THR A 191 -3.95 0.64 5.01
CA THR A 191 -2.57 0.22 4.78
C THR A 191 -1.96 -0.36 6.05
N HIS A 192 -1.45 -1.60 6.00
CA HIS A 192 -0.80 -2.35 7.10
C HIS A 192 -1.29 -1.94 8.50
N PRO A 193 -2.58 -2.23 8.83
CA PRO A 193 -3.24 -1.76 10.05
C PRO A 193 -2.53 -2.17 11.36
N GLU A 194 -1.75 -3.25 11.31
CA GLU A 194 -1.00 -3.81 12.43
C GLU A 194 0.37 -3.12 12.68
N LEU A 195 0.87 -2.35 11.71
CA LEU A 195 2.15 -1.64 11.86
C LEU A 195 2.08 -0.63 13.02
N ALA A 196 3.21 -0.39 13.67
CA ALA A 196 3.32 0.51 14.84
C ALA A 196 2.73 1.91 14.61
N ALA A 197 2.71 2.41 13.35
CA ALA A 197 2.16 3.74 13.06
C ALA A 197 0.62 3.76 13.10
N PRO A 198 -0.15 2.99 12.30
CA PRO A 198 -1.61 2.93 12.45
C PRO A 198 -2.02 2.24 13.75
N LYS A 199 -1.44 1.09 14.05
CA LYS A 199 -1.64 0.26 15.25
C LYS A 199 -3.12 0.09 15.60
N LEU A 200 -3.91 -0.35 14.63
CA LEU A 200 -5.34 -0.61 14.84
C LEU A 200 -5.53 -1.89 15.66
N ASP A 201 -6.49 -1.85 16.57
CA ASP A 201 -6.99 -3.06 17.23
C ASP A 201 -7.96 -3.82 16.30
N LEU A 202 -8.11 -5.11 16.58
CA LEU A 202 -8.95 -6.00 15.77
C LEU A 202 -10.42 -5.56 15.68
N PRO A 203 -11.09 -5.10 16.74
CA PRO A 203 -12.45 -4.55 16.64
C PRO A 203 -12.55 -3.43 15.62
N THR A 204 -11.62 -2.48 15.60
CA THR A 204 -11.60 -1.37 14.64
C THR A 204 -11.39 -1.87 13.21
N MET A 205 -10.49 -2.84 13.00
CA MET A 205 -10.30 -3.46 11.67
C MET A 205 -11.60 -4.09 11.16
N ILE A 206 -12.34 -4.81 12.04
CA ILE A 206 -13.63 -5.43 11.70
C ILE A 206 -14.67 -4.36 11.34
N GLU A 207 -14.77 -3.28 12.10
CA GLU A 207 -15.72 -2.18 11.84
C GLU A 207 -15.43 -1.52 10.49
N LEU A 208 -14.18 -1.18 10.21
CA LEU A 208 -13.77 -0.57 8.93
C LEU A 208 -14.01 -1.52 7.74
N ALA A 209 -13.77 -2.82 7.93
CA ALA A 209 -14.04 -3.83 6.90
C ALA A 209 -15.55 -3.97 6.62
N ARG A 210 -16.38 -3.98 7.65
CA ARG A 210 -17.86 -3.97 7.52
C ARG A 210 -18.36 -2.71 6.82
N ALA A 211 -17.73 -1.58 7.05
CA ALA A 211 -18.04 -0.32 6.36
C ALA A 211 -17.62 -0.34 4.87
N GLY A 212 -16.80 -1.30 4.43
CA GLY A 212 -16.44 -1.49 3.02
C GLY A 212 -14.96 -1.36 2.70
N ALA A 213 -14.10 -0.99 3.66
CA ALA A 213 -12.67 -0.90 3.45
C ALA A 213 -12.01 -2.30 3.36
N TYR A 214 -10.87 -2.37 2.66
CA TYR A 214 -10.02 -3.56 2.62
C TYR A 214 -8.86 -3.38 3.59
N MET A 215 -8.57 -4.41 4.38
CA MET A 215 -7.36 -4.47 5.22
C MET A 215 -6.19 -4.97 4.39
N GLU A 216 -5.16 -4.16 4.22
CA GLU A 216 -3.93 -4.53 3.52
C GLU A 216 -2.90 -5.02 4.55
N PHE A 217 -2.69 -6.34 4.61
CA PHE A 217 -1.57 -6.90 5.37
C PHE A 217 -0.35 -7.03 4.46
N CYS A 218 0.84 -6.75 5.03
CA CYS A 218 2.08 -6.73 4.27
C CYS A 218 3.04 -7.82 4.73
N ALA A 219 3.64 -8.56 3.78
CA ALA A 219 4.55 -9.65 4.08
C ALA A 219 5.77 -9.22 4.90
N VAL A 220 6.26 -7.98 4.70
CA VAL A 220 7.40 -7.46 5.49
C VAL A 220 7.11 -7.36 6.98
N ASN A 221 5.84 -7.26 7.38
CA ASN A 221 5.44 -7.16 8.78
C ASN A 221 5.53 -8.48 9.55
N LEU A 222 5.79 -9.59 8.84
CA LEU A 222 6.17 -10.88 9.43
C LEU A 222 7.70 -11.09 9.42
N LEU A 223 8.47 -10.19 8.78
CA LEU A 223 9.93 -10.29 8.68
C LEU A 223 10.61 -9.52 9.82
N PRO A 224 11.84 -9.91 10.24
CA PRO A 224 12.46 -9.44 11.47
C PRO A 224 12.56 -7.92 11.62
N MET A 225 12.80 -7.18 10.52
CA MET A 225 13.03 -5.72 10.60
C MET A 225 11.76 -4.92 10.88
N PHE A 226 10.62 -5.37 10.35
CA PHE A 226 9.33 -4.68 10.51
C PHE A 226 8.31 -5.54 11.27
N TYR A 227 8.78 -6.56 11.98
CA TYR A 227 7.91 -7.51 12.67
C TYR A 227 6.89 -6.79 13.55
N SER A 228 5.63 -6.91 13.21
CA SER A 228 4.52 -6.29 13.90
C SER A 228 3.35 -7.24 14.14
N ILE A 229 3.32 -8.39 13.45
CA ILE A 229 2.29 -9.41 13.61
C ILE A 229 2.90 -10.80 13.48
N SER A 230 2.43 -11.76 14.29
CA SER A 230 2.77 -13.16 14.12
C SER A 230 1.95 -13.80 12.98
N LEU A 231 2.45 -14.92 12.43
CA LEU A 231 1.68 -15.68 11.43
C LEU A 231 0.30 -16.11 11.97
N GLN A 232 0.23 -16.50 13.24
CA GLN A 232 -1.03 -16.85 13.89
C GLN A 232 -1.95 -15.62 14.02
N GLY A 233 -1.42 -14.48 14.45
CA GLY A 233 -2.19 -13.23 14.53
C GLY A 233 -2.67 -12.73 13.17
N LEU A 234 -1.89 -12.93 12.10
CA LEU A 234 -2.32 -12.63 10.74
C LEU A 234 -3.49 -13.51 10.31
N LEU A 235 -3.41 -14.82 10.58
CA LEU A 235 -4.50 -15.76 10.28
C LEU A 235 -5.78 -15.35 11.00
N GLU A 236 -5.71 -15.10 12.32
CA GLU A 236 -6.83 -14.64 13.14
C GLU A 236 -7.43 -13.33 12.62
N ALA A 237 -6.58 -12.37 12.21
CA ALA A 237 -7.03 -11.11 11.63
C ALA A 237 -7.76 -11.31 10.30
N ILE A 238 -7.22 -12.16 9.39
CA ILE A 238 -7.85 -12.49 8.10
C ILE A 238 -9.22 -13.17 8.34
N GLU A 239 -9.32 -14.09 9.28
CA GLU A 239 -10.58 -14.77 9.61
C GLU A 239 -11.62 -13.79 10.18
N ALA A 240 -11.20 -12.92 11.09
CA ALA A 240 -12.09 -11.95 11.74
C ALA A 240 -12.59 -10.85 10.80
N VAL A 241 -11.70 -10.33 9.95
CA VAL A 241 -12.02 -9.32 8.93
C VAL A 241 -12.77 -9.92 7.74
N THR A 242 -12.54 -11.17 7.46
CA THR A 242 -12.91 -12.02 6.32
C THR A 242 -11.96 -11.89 5.12
N PRO A 243 -11.69 -13.00 4.42
CA PRO A 243 -10.89 -12.96 3.18
C PRO A 243 -11.47 -12.01 2.13
N ALA A 244 -12.79 -11.81 2.09
CA ALA A 244 -13.46 -10.93 1.13
C ALA A 244 -13.11 -9.43 1.32
N ARG A 245 -12.57 -9.04 2.49
CA ARG A 245 -12.16 -7.67 2.84
C ARG A 245 -10.68 -7.57 3.20
N THR A 246 -9.90 -8.55 2.81
CA THR A 246 -8.45 -8.60 3.04
C THR A 246 -7.71 -8.57 1.71
N ILE A 247 -6.58 -7.88 1.66
CA ILE A 247 -5.57 -8.02 0.60
C ILE A 247 -4.21 -8.29 1.24
N LEU A 248 -3.40 -9.10 0.56
CA LEU A 248 -2.00 -9.34 0.91
C LEU A 248 -1.10 -8.67 -0.11
N SER A 249 -0.21 -7.79 0.36
CA SER A 249 0.85 -7.15 -0.41
C SER A 249 2.21 -7.51 0.16
N SER A 250 3.30 -7.23 -0.57
CA SER A 250 4.63 -7.48 -0.01
C SER A 250 5.12 -6.36 0.89
N ASP A 251 4.86 -5.09 0.56
CA ASP A 251 5.63 -3.90 0.99
C ASP A 251 7.14 -4.13 0.81
N GLY A 252 7.48 -4.92 -0.21
CA GLY A 252 8.83 -5.37 -0.50
C GLY A 252 9.69 -4.31 -1.18
N GLY A 253 10.98 -4.64 -1.36
CA GLY A 253 11.95 -3.77 -2.03
C GLY A 253 13.15 -3.39 -1.17
N GLN A 254 13.20 -3.80 0.10
CA GLN A 254 14.35 -3.58 0.98
C GLN A 254 15.44 -4.63 0.66
N PRO A 255 16.73 -4.25 0.64
CA PRO A 255 17.81 -5.15 0.20
C PRO A 255 18.10 -6.34 1.13
N PHE A 256 17.59 -6.28 2.35
CA PHE A 256 17.75 -7.33 3.38
C PHE A 256 16.51 -8.24 3.52
N ASN A 257 15.49 -8.03 2.69
CA ASN A 257 14.29 -8.85 2.64
C ASN A 257 14.29 -9.70 1.35
N PRO A 258 13.51 -10.78 1.28
CA PRO A 258 13.26 -11.49 0.04
C PRO A 258 12.72 -10.58 -1.06
N ARG A 259 12.88 -10.96 -2.32
CA ARG A 259 12.20 -10.30 -3.44
C ARG A 259 10.69 -10.28 -3.21
N PRO A 260 9.94 -9.26 -3.69
CA PRO A 260 8.52 -9.10 -3.38
C PRO A 260 7.67 -10.34 -3.60
N HIS A 261 7.79 -10.99 -4.77
CA HIS A 261 7.06 -12.23 -5.09
C HIS A 261 7.39 -13.38 -4.13
N GLU A 262 8.66 -13.51 -3.70
CA GLU A 262 9.07 -14.53 -2.73
C GLU A 262 8.56 -14.24 -1.33
N ALA A 263 8.53 -12.98 -0.90
CA ALA A 263 7.95 -12.59 0.38
C ALA A 263 6.47 -13.00 0.45
N ILE A 264 5.68 -12.68 -0.58
CA ILE A 264 4.28 -13.12 -0.66
C ILE A 264 4.19 -14.65 -0.69
N ARG A 265 5.00 -15.33 -1.52
CA ARG A 265 4.97 -16.78 -1.65
C ARG A 265 5.20 -17.49 -0.32
N ILE A 266 6.17 -17.03 0.46
CA ILE A 266 6.47 -17.60 1.79
C ILE A 266 5.25 -17.42 2.72
N VAL A 267 4.65 -16.23 2.76
CA VAL A 267 3.51 -15.95 3.63
C VAL A 267 2.29 -16.79 3.26
N ILE A 268 1.92 -16.86 1.96
CA ILE A 268 0.77 -17.67 1.54
C ILE A 268 0.98 -19.16 1.79
N GLN A 269 2.21 -19.67 1.58
CA GLN A 269 2.53 -21.07 1.90
C GLN A 269 2.35 -21.35 3.39
N SER A 270 2.83 -20.44 4.25
CA SER A 270 2.71 -20.56 5.69
C SER A 270 1.26 -20.46 6.18
N LEU A 271 0.46 -19.57 5.60
CA LEU A 271 -0.98 -19.44 5.90
C LEU A 271 -1.75 -20.70 5.45
N TYR A 272 -1.43 -21.25 4.27
CA TYR A 272 -2.03 -22.49 3.79
C TYR A 272 -1.74 -23.68 4.71
N GLU A 273 -0.49 -23.83 5.15
CA GLU A 273 -0.08 -24.86 6.10
C GLU A 273 -0.73 -24.71 7.49
N LYS A 274 -1.19 -23.50 7.81
CA LYS A 274 -1.98 -23.20 9.02
C LYS A 274 -3.49 -23.35 8.80
N GLY A 275 -3.94 -23.75 7.62
CA GLY A 275 -5.34 -24.08 7.34
C GLY A 275 -6.11 -23.00 6.58
N LEU A 276 -5.48 -21.89 6.15
CA LEU A 276 -6.17 -20.93 5.29
C LEU A 276 -6.47 -21.60 3.92
N PRO A 277 -7.74 -21.73 3.49
CA PRO A 277 -8.08 -22.44 2.27
C PRO A 277 -7.60 -21.71 1.01
N THR A 278 -7.41 -22.44 -0.06
CA THR A 278 -6.91 -21.92 -1.35
C THR A 278 -7.81 -20.81 -1.90
N GLU A 279 -9.11 -20.95 -1.75
CA GLU A 279 -10.11 -19.95 -2.16
C GLU A 279 -9.94 -18.62 -1.43
N ALA A 280 -9.60 -18.67 -0.14
CA ALA A 280 -9.27 -17.47 0.63
C ALA A 280 -7.96 -16.83 0.13
N ILE A 281 -6.95 -17.63 -0.21
CA ILE A 281 -5.70 -17.14 -0.81
C ILE A 281 -5.97 -16.47 -2.16
N GLN A 282 -6.81 -17.06 -3.02
CA GLN A 282 -7.22 -16.44 -4.28
C GLN A 282 -7.95 -15.12 -4.05
N ALA A 283 -8.84 -15.07 -3.08
CA ALA A 283 -9.54 -13.83 -2.74
C ALA A 283 -8.56 -12.72 -2.31
N ILE A 284 -7.63 -13.00 -1.39
CA ILE A 284 -6.71 -11.99 -0.82
C ILE A 284 -5.52 -11.63 -1.71
N CYS A 285 -5.25 -12.38 -2.78
CA CYS A 285 -4.09 -12.15 -3.65
C CYS A 285 -4.47 -11.87 -5.12
N ILE A 286 -5.73 -12.10 -5.52
CA ILE A 286 -6.18 -11.93 -6.91
C ILE A 286 -7.47 -11.11 -6.98
N GLU A 287 -8.58 -11.66 -6.44
CA GLU A 287 -9.90 -11.13 -6.72
C GLU A 287 -10.13 -9.73 -6.12
N ASN A 288 -9.68 -9.52 -4.90
CA ASN A 288 -9.84 -8.23 -4.23
C ASN A 288 -8.95 -7.16 -4.87
N GLN A 289 -7.73 -7.51 -5.26
CA GLN A 289 -6.84 -6.59 -5.99
C GLN A 289 -7.42 -6.22 -7.36
N LYS A 290 -7.97 -7.19 -8.10
CA LYS A 290 -8.67 -6.89 -9.37
C LYS A 290 -9.83 -5.92 -9.18
N LYS A 291 -10.66 -6.13 -8.15
CA LYS A 291 -11.77 -5.21 -7.80
C LYS A 291 -11.24 -3.82 -7.47
N LEU A 292 -10.19 -3.72 -6.65
CA LEU A 292 -9.56 -2.45 -6.28
C LEU A 292 -8.96 -1.73 -7.49
N LEU A 293 -8.29 -2.44 -8.38
CA LEU A 293 -7.68 -1.89 -9.59
C LEU A 293 -8.69 -1.62 -10.72
N ASN A 294 -9.97 -1.95 -10.53
CA ASN A 294 -11.02 -1.87 -11.54
C ASN A 294 -10.66 -2.65 -12.83
N LEU A 295 -10.13 -3.83 -12.65
CA LEU A 295 -9.85 -4.74 -13.76
C LEU A 295 -11.12 -5.56 -13.99
N SER A 296 -11.76 -5.39 -15.16
CA SER A 296 -12.89 -6.23 -15.56
C SER A 296 -12.48 -7.69 -15.49
N SER A 297 -13.32 -8.54 -14.88
CA SER A 297 -13.23 -9.97 -15.15
C SER A 297 -13.36 -10.12 -16.67
N ALA A 298 -12.30 -10.56 -17.35
CA ALA A 298 -12.48 -11.00 -18.73
C ALA A 298 -13.61 -12.03 -18.72
N PRO A 299 -14.58 -11.98 -19.66
CA PRO A 299 -15.54 -13.06 -19.76
C PRO A 299 -14.76 -14.37 -19.91
N PRO A 300 -15.23 -15.45 -19.28
CA PRO A 300 -14.60 -16.76 -19.48
C PRO A 300 -14.63 -17.04 -20.97
N GLY A 301 -13.43 -17.17 -21.58
CA GLY A 301 -13.23 -17.57 -22.95
C GLY A 301 -13.61 -19.04 -23.15
#